data_44f28a1ebb256735ee5613250e8d468b
#
_entry.id   44f28a1ebb256735ee5613250e8d468b
#
_cell.length_a   1.000
_cell.length_b   1.000
_cell.length_c   1.000
_cell.angle_alpha   90.00
_cell.angle_beta   90.00
_cell.angle_gamma   90.00
#
_symmetry.space_group_name_H-M   'P 1'
#
loop_
_entity.id
_entity.type
_entity.pdbx_description
1 polymer ?
#
loop_
_entity_poly.entity_id
_entity_poly.type
_entity_poly.pdbx_seq_one_letter_code
_entity_poly.pdbx_strand_id
1 'polypeptide(L)'
;MEFAETILIDEIYYFVVGEMSVIDNSFAHEHGVERGYHFEVDSLTIQSATDVYGEYMLFDNTDKDMIYNLTQILEDKLNERG
;
A
#
# COMPACT_ATOMS: atom_id res chain seq x y z
N MET A 1 -6.81 11.16 -1.07
CA MET A 1 -6.95 10.35 -2.30
C MET A 1 -7.24 8.91 -1.93
N GLU A 2 -8.26 8.33 -2.53
CA GLU A 2 -8.61 6.95 -2.25
C GLU A 2 -7.81 6.01 -3.14
N PHE A 3 -7.55 4.83 -2.65
CA PHE A 3 -6.88 3.80 -3.43
C PHE A 3 -7.57 2.45 -3.26
N ALA A 4 -7.36 1.57 -4.23
CA ALA A 4 -7.79 0.18 -4.17
C ALA A 4 -6.70 -0.63 -4.89
N GLU A 5 -6.10 -1.57 -4.19
CA GLU A 5 -4.98 -2.33 -4.72
C GLU A 5 -5.04 -3.78 -4.29
N THR A 6 -4.39 -4.64 -5.05
CA THR A 6 -4.24 -6.05 -4.69
C THR A 6 -2.78 -6.29 -4.36
N ILE A 7 -2.52 -6.90 -3.22
CA ILE A 7 -1.16 -7.19 -2.76
C ILE A 7 -1.03 -8.69 -2.55
N LEU A 8 0.02 -9.27 -3.10
CA LEU A 8 0.29 -10.70 -2.95
C LEU A 8 1.35 -10.92 -1.89
N ILE A 9 1.00 -11.69 -0.85
CA ILE A 9 1.92 -12.08 0.22
C ILE A 9 1.70 -13.56 0.50
N ASP A 10 2.78 -14.34 0.44
CA ASP A 10 2.73 -15.79 0.77
C ASP A 10 1.61 -16.52 0.04
N GLU A 11 1.48 -16.23 -1.25
CA GLU A 11 0.49 -16.86 -2.12
C GLU A 11 -0.95 -16.51 -1.78
N ILE A 12 -1.16 -15.43 -1.04
CA ILE A 12 -2.50 -14.93 -0.73
C ILE A 12 -2.62 -13.53 -1.30
N TYR A 13 -3.70 -13.30 -2.05
CA TYR A 13 -3.99 -11.98 -2.63
C TYR A 13 -4.90 -11.23 -1.66
N TYR A 14 -4.40 -10.10 -1.17
CA TYR A 14 -5.18 -9.23 -0.30
C TYR A 14 -5.67 -8.05 -1.11
N PHE A 15 -6.99 -7.89 -1.20
CA PHE A 15 -7.57 -6.72 -1.83
C PHE A 15 -7.79 -5.69 -0.75
N VAL A 16 -7.11 -4.56 -0.88
CA VAL A 16 -7.11 -3.53 0.15
C VAL A 16 -7.59 -2.21 -0.42
N VAL A 17 -8.24 -1.43 0.42
CA VAL A 17 -8.70 -0.10 0.07
C VAL A 17 -8.32 0.86 1.18
N GLY A 18 -8.32 2.13 0.89
CA GLY A 18 -8.03 3.11 1.92
C GLY A 18 -7.78 4.48 1.32
N GLU A 19 -7.05 5.28 2.08
CA GLU A 19 -6.72 6.63 1.66
C GLU A 19 -5.22 6.84 1.72
N MET A 20 -4.72 7.68 0.82
CA MET A 20 -3.31 8.03 0.81
C MET A 20 -3.16 9.51 0.51
N SER A 21 -2.01 10.05 0.87
CA SER A 21 -1.65 11.42 0.62
C SER A 21 -0.45 11.47 -0.31
N VAL A 22 -0.38 12.53 -1.11
CA VAL A 22 0.76 12.77 -1.95
C VAL A 22 1.53 13.92 -1.35
N ILE A 23 2.78 13.68 -1.01
CA ILE A 23 3.64 14.69 -0.43
C ILE A 23 4.55 15.20 -1.53
N ASP A 24 4.52 16.52 -1.73
CA ASP A 24 5.33 17.16 -2.76
C ASP A 24 6.69 17.53 -2.18
N ASN A 25 7.72 16.88 -2.70
CA ASN A 25 9.09 17.13 -2.28
C ASN A 25 9.82 18.03 -3.26
N SER A 26 9.09 18.94 -3.89
CA SER A 26 9.66 19.78 -4.93
C SER A 26 10.89 20.57 -4.49
N PHE A 27 10.94 21.02 -3.25
CA PHE A 27 12.11 21.76 -2.80
C PHE A 27 13.37 20.88 -2.66
N ALA A 28 13.22 19.58 -2.66
CA ALA A 28 14.36 18.68 -2.61
C ALA A 28 15.19 18.76 -3.89
N HIS A 29 14.57 19.24 -4.99
CA HIS A 29 15.30 19.47 -6.22
C HIS A 29 16.49 20.38 -6.02
N GLU A 30 16.35 21.38 -5.23
CA GLU A 30 17.39 22.38 -5.01
C GLU A 30 18.65 21.76 -4.42
N HIS A 31 18.52 20.58 -3.89
CA HIS A 31 19.64 19.86 -3.29
C HIS A 31 20.11 18.72 -4.18
N GLY A 32 19.64 18.68 -5.42
CA GLY A 32 20.06 17.65 -6.36
C GLY A 32 19.40 16.31 -6.16
N VAL A 33 18.37 16.24 -5.35
CA VAL A 33 17.64 15.01 -5.12
C VAL A 33 16.58 14.86 -6.22
N GLU A 34 16.38 13.65 -6.73
CA GLU A 34 15.31 13.40 -7.67
C GLU A 34 14.04 13.82 -7.06
N ARG A 35 13.29 14.64 -7.83
CA ARG A 35 12.11 15.08 -7.35
C ARG A 35 11.21 14.16 -7.20
N GLY A 36 10.35 14.50 -6.64
CA GLY A 36 9.28 13.81 -6.79
C GLY A 36 8.20 13.98 -5.84
N TYR A 37 7.22 13.12 -6.03
CA TYR A 37 6.11 13.02 -5.14
C TYR A 37 6.35 11.77 -4.32
N HIS A 38 6.01 11.84 -3.06
CA HIS A 38 6.09 10.69 -2.17
C HIS A 38 4.67 10.32 -1.77
N PHE A 39 4.31 9.06 -1.91
CA PHE A 39 2.99 8.59 -1.53
C PHE A 39 3.05 8.02 -0.11
N GLU A 40 2.09 8.41 0.70
CA GLU A 40 1.99 7.94 2.06
C GLU A 40 0.58 7.40 2.30
N VAL A 41 0.49 6.17 2.80
CA VAL A 41 -0.80 5.54 3.07
C VAL A 41 -1.29 6.02 4.43
N ASP A 42 -2.45 6.69 4.43
CA ASP A 42 -3.04 7.21 5.66
C ASP A 42 -3.88 6.16 6.37
N SER A 43 -4.58 5.33 5.60
CA SER A 43 -5.38 4.25 6.16
C SER A 43 -5.45 3.10 5.18
N LEU A 44 -5.63 1.90 5.69
CA LEU A 44 -5.71 0.71 4.87
C LEU A 44 -6.65 -0.29 5.53
N THR A 45 -7.58 -0.82 4.75
CA THR A 45 -8.53 -1.83 5.21
C THR A 45 -8.53 -2.98 4.22
N ILE A 46 -8.49 -4.21 4.74
CA ILE A 46 -8.57 -5.39 3.90
C ILE A 46 -10.03 -5.64 3.56
N GLN A 47 -10.35 -5.72 2.28
CA GLN A 47 -11.71 -6.01 1.81
C GLN A 47 -11.91 -7.50 1.61
N SER A 48 -10.90 -8.18 1.10
CA SER A 48 -10.98 -9.61 0.89
C SER A 48 -9.58 -10.20 0.81
N ALA A 49 -9.51 -11.50 1.01
CA ALA A 49 -8.27 -12.25 0.83
C ALA A 49 -8.62 -13.54 0.11
N THR A 50 -7.84 -13.87 -0.92
CA THR A 50 -8.06 -15.10 -1.70
C THR A 50 -6.73 -15.81 -1.90
N ASP A 51 -6.78 -17.14 -1.99
CA ASP A 51 -5.57 -17.89 -2.31
C ASP A 51 -5.36 -17.91 -3.83
N VAL A 52 -4.33 -18.61 -4.29
CA VAL A 52 -4.00 -18.65 -5.71
C VAL A 52 -5.04 -19.42 -6.53
N TYR A 53 -5.93 -20.14 -5.87
CA TYR A 53 -7.01 -20.88 -6.54
C TYR A 53 -8.33 -20.11 -6.53
N GLY A 54 -8.32 -18.90 -5.97
CA GLY A 54 -9.52 -18.08 -5.93
C GLY A 54 -10.43 -18.33 -4.74
N GLU A 55 -10.01 -19.13 -3.78
CA GLU A 55 -10.81 -19.38 -2.60
C GLU A 55 -10.60 -18.27 -1.57
N TYR A 56 -11.69 -17.86 -0.92
CA TYR A 56 -11.62 -16.82 0.08
C TYR A 56 -10.94 -17.33 1.35
N MET A 57 -10.08 -16.49 1.89
CA MET A 57 -9.34 -16.78 3.11
C MET A 57 -9.80 -15.84 4.20
N LEU A 58 -9.63 -16.29 5.45
CA LEU A 58 -9.95 -15.43 6.58
C LEU A 58 -8.88 -14.36 6.73
N PHE A 59 -9.30 -13.19 7.16
CA PHE A 59 -8.38 -12.09 7.44
C PHE A 59 -8.92 -11.31 8.64
N ASP A 60 -8.04 -10.51 9.24
CA ASP A 60 -8.39 -9.75 10.44
C ASP A 60 -7.85 -8.33 10.34
N ASN A 61 -8.75 -7.37 10.21
CA ASN A 61 -8.38 -5.97 10.15
C ASN A 61 -7.88 -5.40 11.46
N THR A 62 -7.99 -6.16 12.55
CA THR A 62 -7.45 -5.74 13.85
C THR A 62 -6.02 -6.22 14.04
N ASP A 63 -5.51 -7.03 13.13
CA ASP A 63 -4.13 -7.51 13.17
C ASP A 63 -3.23 -6.37 12.70
N LYS A 64 -2.68 -5.63 13.64
CA LYS A 64 -1.87 -4.46 13.32
C LYS A 64 -0.59 -4.81 12.56
N ASP A 65 -0.03 -5.97 12.83
CA ASP A 65 1.18 -6.39 12.13
C ASP A 65 0.91 -6.63 10.65
N MET A 66 -0.22 -7.27 10.35
CA MET A 66 -0.60 -7.52 8.96
C MET A 66 -0.90 -6.20 8.26
N ILE A 67 -1.65 -5.31 8.89
CA ILE A 67 -1.96 -4.01 8.31
C ILE A 67 -0.68 -3.21 8.06
N TYR A 68 0.25 -3.23 9.00
CA TYR A 68 1.53 -2.55 8.85
C TYR A 68 2.31 -3.11 7.66
N ASN A 69 2.39 -4.44 7.56
CA ASN A 69 3.11 -5.07 6.45
C ASN A 69 2.50 -4.72 5.10
N LEU A 70 1.18 -4.78 5.01
CA LEU A 70 0.49 -4.41 3.77
C LEU A 70 0.74 -2.95 3.42
N THR A 71 0.70 -2.07 4.41
CA THR A 71 0.95 -0.65 4.22
C THR A 71 2.36 -0.41 3.67
N GLN A 72 3.36 -1.07 4.25
CA GLN A 72 4.74 -0.91 3.81
C GLN A 72 4.94 -1.41 2.38
N ILE A 73 4.37 -2.56 2.07
CA ILE A 73 4.49 -3.12 0.72
C ILE A 73 3.83 -2.20 -0.29
N LEU A 74 2.67 -1.66 0.06
CA LEU A 74 1.95 -0.77 -0.84
C LEU A 74 2.72 0.53 -1.06
N GLU A 75 3.24 1.12 0.00
CA GLU A 75 4.03 2.35 -0.11
C GLU A 75 5.26 2.14 -0.96
N ASP A 76 5.95 1.03 -0.76
CA ASP A 76 7.12 0.71 -1.57
C ASP A 76 6.74 0.58 -3.04
N LYS A 77 5.63 -0.09 -3.31
CA LYS A 77 5.16 -0.26 -4.68
C LYS A 77 4.81 1.06 -5.35
N LEU A 78 4.14 1.95 -4.62
CA LEU A 78 3.75 3.25 -5.15
C LEU A 78 4.95 4.15 -5.38
N ASN A 79 5.92 4.13 -4.49
CA ASN A 79 7.07 5.00 -4.56
C ASN A 79 8.18 4.49 -5.47
N GLU A 80 8.16 3.19 -5.77
CA GLU A 80 9.13 2.59 -6.65
C GLU A 80 9.09 3.13 -8.06
N ARG A 81 7.94 3.66 -8.46
CA ARG A 81 7.77 4.19 -9.80
C ARG A 81 8.14 5.63 -9.91
N GLY A 82 8.41 6.22 -8.78
CA GLY A 82 8.66 7.64 -8.64
C GLY A 82 9.71 8.22 -9.47
#